data_301ad512c7715018eac90f97fc81c8f5
#
_entry.id   301ad512c7715018eac90f97fc81c8f5
#
_cell.length_a   1.000
_cell.length_b   1.000
_cell.length_c   1.000
_cell.angle_alpha   90.00
_cell.angle_beta   90.00
_cell.angle_gamma   90.00
#
_symmetry.space_group_name_H-M   'P 1'
#
loop_
_entity.id
_entity.type
_entity.pdbx_description
1 polymer ?
#
loop_
_entity_poly.entity_id
_entity_poly.type
_entity_poly.pdbx_seq_one_letter_code
_entity_poly.pdbx_strand_id
1 'polypeptide(L)'
;METLLLYGSYAAVWAVLWLACGLLVVPVVSRMPPSSKAHENNIMYAGQKVAASLKAWAVGSIANLALYQYATMPTGSLGVAFAGHPLMDFAGILFTGFEVADLVLGLGYGFLDATHIVHHILHIAICALARATCGFGLLAATLMAQETSGLPLNYYLLMRHRAPDHWSTRAAQVAFAGAFFLWRLLVGTYGTYHFVYHARDHLPADIPSAQARLLGASLVAANVLQWYWGVTIGKMAARVLRAHAGGSKAKAA
;
A
#
# COMPACT_ATOMS: atom_id res chain seq x y z
N MET A 1 -4.25 -22.78 -12.81
CA MET A 1 -5.50 -22.98 -12.08
C MET A 1 -5.31 -22.85 -10.56
N GLU A 2 -4.33 -23.50 -9.95
CA GLU A 2 -4.05 -23.43 -8.51
C GLU A 2 -3.81 -22.01 -7.98
N THR A 3 -3.05 -21.20 -8.68
CA THR A 3 -2.77 -19.79 -8.28
C THR A 3 -4.04 -18.93 -8.21
N LEU A 4 -4.96 -19.12 -9.17
CA LEU A 4 -6.24 -18.40 -9.17
C LEU A 4 -7.15 -18.84 -8.03
N LEU A 5 -7.18 -20.14 -7.74
CA LEU A 5 -7.93 -20.68 -6.60
C LEU A 5 -7.35 -20.16 -5.27
N LEU A 6 -6.04 -20.10 -5.17
CA LEU A 6 -5.35 -19.57 -3.99
C LEU A 6 -5.71 -18.11 -3.75
N TYR A 7 -5.56 -17.24 -4.75
CA TYR A 7 -5.91 -15.82 -4.62
C TYR A 7 -7.40 -15.63 -4.34
N GLY A 8 -8.27 -16.42 -4.98
CA GLY A 8 -9.71 -16.41 -4.73
C GLY A 8 -10.05 -16.77 -3.29
N SER A 9 -9.40 -17.79 -2.73
CA SER A 9 -9.61 -18.21 -1.35
C SER A 9 -9.19 -17.13 -0.35
N TYR A 10 -8.03 -16.50 -0.53
CA TYR A 10 -7.59 -15.39 0.33
C TYR A 10 -8.42 -14.13 0.13
N ALA A 11 -8.90 -13.85 -1.08
CA ALA A 11 -9.83 -12.76 -1.31
C ALA A 11 -11.16 -12.96 -0.58
N ALA A 12 -11.67 -14.19 -0.55
CA ALA A 12 -12.87 -14.53 0.23
C ALA A 12 -12.65 -14.35 1.73
N VAL A 13 -11.51 -14.77 2.27
CA VAL A 13 -11.13 -14.53 3.68
C VAL A 13 -11.09 -13.03 3.98
N TRP A 14 -10.47 -12.23 3.12
CA TRP A 14 -10.41 -10.78 3.31
C TRP A 14 -11.79 -10.12 3.18
N ALA A 15 -12.66 -10.59 2.28
CA ALA A 15 -14.02 -10.09 2.16
C ALA A 15 -14.82 -10.35 3.46
N VAL A 16 -14.72 -11.56 4.02
CA VAL A 16 -15.32 -11.89 5.32
C VAL A 16 -14.75 -11.02 6.43
N LEU A 17 -13.42 -10.85 6.46
CA LEU A 17 -12.77 -10.02 7.47
C LEU A 17 -13.19 -8.54 7.35
N TRP A 18 -13.31 -7.99 6.15
CA TRP A 18 -13.84 -6.64 5.95
C TRP A 18 -15.25 -6.50 6.50
N LEU A 19 -16.16 -7.42 6.16
CA LEU A 19 -17.53 -7.40 6.66
C LEU A 19 -17.56 -7.52 8.20
N ALA A 20 -16.76 -8.44 8.76
CA ALA A 20 -16.61 -8.59 10.21
C ALA A 20 -16.06 -7.33 10.87
N CYS A 21 -15.04 -6.69 10.29
CA CYS A 21 -14.52 -5.40 10.76
C CYS A 21 -15.61 -4.33 10.73
N GLY A 22 -16.43 -4.27 9.66
CA GLY A 22 -17.57 -3.36 9.58
C GLY A 22 -18.52 -3.54 10.76
N LEU A 23 -18.87 -4.78 11.10
CA LEU A 23 -19.75 -5.08 12.23
C LEU A 23 -19.08 -4.77 13.58
N LEU A 24 -17.83 -5.13 13.76
CA LEU A 24 -17.09 -4.92 15.01
C LEU A 24 -16.85 -3.44 15.33
N VAL A 25 -16.71 -2.57 14.33
CA VAL A 25 -16.49 -1.14 14.55
C VAL A 25 -17.77 -0.35 14.79
N VAL A 26 -18.98 -0.94 14.61
CA VAL A 26 -20.28 -0.28 14.85
C VAL A 26 -20.33 0.50 16.16
N PRO A 27 -19.98 -0.09 17.33
CA PRO A 27 -20.07 0.62 18.61
C PRO A 27 -19.14 1.82 18.70
N VAL A 28 -18.03 1.79 17.96
CA VAL A 28 -17.06 2.89 17.96
C VAL A 28 -17.50 3.97 16.98
N VAL A 29 -17.81 3.59 15.74
CA VAL A 29 -18.19 4.54 14.68
C VAL A 29 -19.50 5.25 14.97
N SER A 30 -20.48 4.58 15.60
CA SER A 30 -21.74 5.19 16.02
C SER A 30 -21.58 6.31 17.05
N ARG A 31 -20.45 6.33 17.79
CA ARG A 31 -20.11 7.39 18.76
C ARG A 31 -19.24 8.50 18.16
N MET A 32 -18.74 8.32 16.93
CA MET A 32 -17.94 9.34 16.25
C MET A 32 -18.84 10.42 15.65
N PRO A 33 -18.34 11.66 15.49
CA PRO A 33 -19.03 12.66 14.71
C PRO A 33 -19.29 12.14 13.28
N PRO A 34 -20.43 12.50 12.66
CA PRO A 34 -20.69 12.13 11.28
C PRO A 34 -19.68 12.79 10.34
N SER A 35 -19.29 12.07 9.28
CA SER A 35 -18.47 12.64 8.23
C SER A 35 -19.28 13.61 7.38
N SER A 36 -18.64 14.69 6.92
CA SER A 36 -19.22 15.59 5.91
C SER A 36 -19.38 14.92 4.54
N LYS A 37 -18.79 13.75 4.32
CA LYS A 37 -18.92 12.92 3.11
C LYS A 37 -19.89 11.77 3.37
N ALA A 38 -20.99 11.74 2.66
CA ALA A 38 -22.08 10.78 2.90
C ALA A 38 -21.63 9.31 2.86
N HIS A 39 -20.81 8.92 1.86
CA HIS A 39 -20.32 7.54 1.72
C HIS A 39 -19.41 7.10 2.88
N GLU A 40 -18.71 8.03 3.54
CA GLU A 40 -17.86 7.70 4.69
C GLU A 40 -18.67 7.38 5.96
N ASN A 41 -19.96 7.72 5.99
CA ASN A 41 -20.87 7.35 7.08
C ASN A 41 -21.36 5.89 6.96
N ASN A 42 -21.09 5.23 5.84
CA ASN A 42 -21.35 3.81 5.70
C ASN A 42 -20.41 3.01 6.60
N ILE A 43 -20.96 2.12 7.43
CA ILE A 43 -20.20 1.28 8.34
C ILE A 43 -19.18 0.39 7.60
N MET A 44 -19.51 -0.01 6.37
CA MET A 44 -18.61 -0.81 5.53
C MET A 44 -17.37 -0.01 5.09
N TYR A 45 -17.46 1.31 4.97
CA TYR A 45 -16.29 2.16 4.75
C TYR A 45 -15.32 2.12 5.95
N ALA A 46 -15.84 2.21 7.15
CA ALA A 46 -15.01 2.07 8.35
C ALA A 46 -14.40 0.65 8.46
N GLY A 47 -15.18 -0.38 8.17
CA GLY A 47 -14.71 -1.77 8.09
C GLY A 47 -13.56 -1.95 7.09
N GLN A 48 -13.67 -1.32 5.91
CA GLN A 48 -12.61 -1.28 4.91
C GLN A 48 -11.31 -0.68 5.50
N LYS A 49 -11.40 0.47 6.16
CA LYS A 49 -10.20 1.13 6.71
C LYS A 49 -9.54 0.32 7.81
N VAL A 50 -10.31 -0.40 8.64
CA VAL A 50 -9.77 -1.32 9.65
C VAL A 50 -9.11 -2.54 8.99
N ALA A 51 -9.78 -3.20 8.04
CA ALA A 51 -9.22 -4.34 7.31
C ALA A 51 -7.94 -3.95 6.54
N ALA A 52 -7.95 -2.79 5.87
CA ALA A 52 -6.77 -2.24 5.19
C ALA A 52 -5.63 -1.92 6.17
N SER A 53 -5.93 -1.50 7.39
CA SER A 53 -4.92 -1.29 8.43
C SER A 53 -4.31 -2.59 8.91
N LEU A 54 -5.10 -3.65 9.09
CA LEU A 54 -4.61 -4.98 9.44
C LEU A 54 -3.70 -5.54 8.33
N LYS A 55 -4.10 -5.39 7.06
CA LYS A 55 -3.26 -5.76 5.91
C LYS A 55 -1.95 -4.97 5.91
N ALA A 56 -2.02 -3.66 6.08
CA ALA A 56 -0.85 -2.78 6.08
C ALA A 56 0.12 -3.14 7.22
N TRP A 57 -0.40 -3.46 8.40
CA TRP A 57 0.41 -3.93 9.52
C TRP A 57 1.06 -5.28 9.22
N ALA A 58 0.32 -6.28 8.79
CA ALA A 58 0.84 -7.63 8.55
C ALA A 58 1.85 -7.64 7.40
N VAL A 59 1.46 -7.14 6.23
CA VAL A 59 2.31 -7.14 5.02
C VAL A 59 3.50 -6.22 5.19
N GLY A 60 3.31 -5.01 5.71
CA GLY A 60 4.39 -4.05 5.96
C GLY A 60 5.42 -4.56 6.95
N SER A 61 5.00 -5.21 8.05
CA SER A 61 5.92 -5.78 9.05
C SER A 61 6.76 -6.91 8.47
N ILE A 62 6.14 -7.84 7.72
CA ILE A 62 6.85 -8.94 7.06
C ILE A 62 7.87 -8.38 6.05
N ALA A 63 7.45 -7.41 5.24
CA ALA A 63 8.31 -6.80 4.23
C ALA A 63 9.51 -6.05 4.85
N ASN A 64 9.29 -5.29 5.93
CA ASN A 64 10.38 -4.61 6.64
C ASN A 64 11.37 -5.61 7.29
N LEU A 65 10.87 -6.72 7.84
CA LEU A 65 11.73 -7.79 8.35
C LEU A 65 12.58 -8.39 7.23
N ALA A 66 11.98 -8.67 6.07
CA ALA A 66 12.70 -9.18 4.90
C ALA A 66 13.76 -8.16 4.41
N LEU A 67 13.42 -6.86 4.31
CA LEU A 67 14.37 -5.82 3.95
C LEU A 67 15.56 -5.75 4.91
N TYR A 68 15.30 -5.85 6.21
CA TYR A 68 16.36 -5.91 7.22
C TYR A 68 17.27 -7.13 7.00
N GLN A 69 16.70 -8.30 6.72
CA GLN A 69 17.47 -9.50 6.41
C GLN A 69 18.35 -9.32 5.16
N TYR A 70 17.80 -8.75 4.08
CA TYR A 70 18.59 -8.44 2.86
C TYR A 70 19.68 -7.41 3.12
N ALA A 71 19.43 -6.38 3.91
CA ALA A 71 20.41 -5.35 4.23
C ALA A 71 21.58 -5.86 5.10
N THR A 72 21.37 -6.95 5.84
CA THR A 72 22.38 -7.57 6.70
C THR A 72 23.08 -8.78 6.07
N MET A 73 22.70 -9.15 4.84
CA MET A 73 23.38 -10.23 4.11
C MET A 73 24.79 -9.82 3.70
N PRO A 74 25.76 -10.77 3.68
CA PRO A 74 27.10 -10.51 3.19
C PRO A 74 27.09 -9.97 1.75
N THR A 75 27.94 -8.99 1.48
CA THR A 75 28.14 -8.46 0.12
C THR A 75 28.60 -9.59 -0.81
N GLY A 76 27.89 -9.81 -1.90
CA GLY A 76 28.12 -10.91 -2.86
C GLY A 76 27.02 -11.97 -2.93
N SER A 77 26.08 -11.98 -2.00
CA SER A 77 24.91 -12.88 -2.03
C SER A 77 23.73 -12.33 -2.85
N LEU A 78 24.00 -11.51 -3.87
CA LEU A 78 22.96 -10.96 -4.75
C LEU A 78 22.06 -12.04 -5.38
N GLY A 79 22.62 -13.21 -5.72
CA GLY A 79 21.82 -14.35 -6.20
C GLY A 79 20.75 -14.81 -5.19
N VAL A 80 21.03 -14.70 -3.88
CA VAL A 80 20.08 -15.02 -2.81
C VAL A 80 19.00 -13.92 -2.67
N ALA A 81 19.35 -12.67 -2.91
CA ALA A 81 18.39 -11.56 -2.89
C ALA A 81 17.34 -11.68 -3.98
N PHE A 82 17.61 -12.41 -5.06
CA PHE A 82 16.68 -12.73 -6.14
C PHE A 82 15.96 -14.07 -5.94
N ALA A 83 16.43 -14.93 -5.03
CA ALA A 83 15.74 -16.15 -4.69
C ALA A 83 14.40 -15.83 -4.00
N GLY A 84 13.42 -16.69 -4.19
CA GLY A 84 12.13 -16.58 -3.49
C GLY A 84 12.34 -16.60 -1.98
N HIS A 85 11.63 -15.74 -1.27
CA HIS A 85 11.66 -15.69 0.18
C HIS A 85 10.29 -16.15 0.72
N PRO A 86 10.21 -17.23 1.50
CA PRO A 86 8.91 -17.80 1.92
C PRO A 86 7.97 -16.79 2.60
N LEU A 87 8.54 -15.88 3.41
CA LEU A 87 7.74 -14.80 4.03
C LEU A 87 7.19 -13.82 2.99
N MET A 88 7.94 -13.55 1.92
CA MET A 88 7.48 -12.65 0.86
C MET A 88 6.44 -13.30 -0.04
N ASP A 89 6.53 -14.61 -0.28
CA ASP A 89 5.48 -15.38 -0.95
C ASP A 89 4.18 -15.33 -0.16
N PHE A 90 4.25 -15.54 1.14
CA PHE A 90 3.08 -15.44 2.03
C PHE A 90 2.51 -14.02 2.07
N ALA A 91 3.37 -13.00 2.24
CA ALA A 91 2.95 -11.59 2.21
C ALA A 91 2.30 -11.22 0.87
N GLY A 92 2.84 -11.72 -0.24
CA GLY A 92 2.28 -11.52 -1.58
C GLY A 92 0.89 -12.12 -1.75
N ILE A 93 0.64 -13.29 -1.20
CA ILE A 93 -0.68 -13.93 -1.20
C ILE A 93 -1.67 -13.11 -0.36
N LEU A 94 -1.27 -12.72 0.86
CA LEU A 94 -2.10 -11.88 1.73
C LEU A 94 -2.44 -10.55 1.05
N PHE A 95 -1.44 -9.89 0.49
CA PHE A 95 -1.59 -8.63 -0.19
C PHE A 95 -2.52 -8.74 -1.40
N THR A 96 -2.24 -9.69 -2.32
CA THR A 96 -3.03 -9.85 -3.54
C THR A 96 -4.48 -10.24 -3.23
N GLY A 97 -4.70 -11.11 -2.24
CA GLY A 97 -6.04 -11.47 -1.79
C GLY A 97 -6.82 -10.26 -1.27
N PHE A 98 -6.15 -9.37 -0.51
CA PHE A 98 -6.76 -8.12 -0.08
C PHE A 98 -7.08 -7.20 -1.27
N GLU A 99 -6.14 -6.98 -2.20
CA GLU A 99 -6.34 -6.10 -3.35
C GLU A 99 -7.53 -6.54 -4.22
N VAL A 100 -7.71 -7.86 -4.39
CA VAL A 100 -8.88 -8.42 -5.10
C VAL A 100 -10.17 -8.18 -4.32
N ALA A 101 -10.18 -8.44 -3.01
CA ALA A 101 -11.36 -8.20 -2.16
C ALA A 101 -11.73 -6.72 -2.11
N ASP A 102 -10.73 -5.84 -1.96
CA ASP A 102 -10.92 -4.38 -1.89
C ASP A 102 -11.42 -3.82 -3.22
N LEU A 103 -10.91 -4.32 -4.34
CA LEU A 103 -11.40 -3.95 -5.68
C LEU A 103 -12.87 -4.34 -5.87
N VAL A 104 -13.23 -5.60 -5.56
CA VAL A 104 -14.59 -6.10 -5.77
C VAL A 104 -15.61 -5.41 -4.86
N LEU A 105 -15.32 -5.38 -3.56
CA LEU A 105 -16.23 -4.78 -2.58
C LEU A 105 -16.24 -3.26 -2.69
N GLY A 106 -15.07 -2.64 -2.92
CA GLY A 106 -14.95 -1.21 -3.08
C GLY A 106 -15.70 -0.67 -4.29
N LEU A 107 -15.71 -1.42 -5.41
CA LEU A 107 -16.56 -1.14 -6.56
C LEU A 107 -18.04 -1.33 -6.21
N GLY A 108 -18.39 -2.43 -5.56
CA GLY A 108 -19.79 -2.72 -5.17
C GLY A 108 -20.40 -1.67 -4.24
N TYR A 109 -19.60 -1.09 -3.33
CA TYR A 109 -20.05 -0.02 -2.43
C TYR A 109 -19.80 1.40 -2.95
N GLY A 110 -19.16 1.57 -4.12
CA GLY A 110 -18.85 2.89 -4.69
C GLY A 110 -17.78 3.67 -3.91
N PHE A 111 -16.84 2.99 -3.26
CA PHE A 111 -15.78 3.62 -2.46
C PHE A 111 -14.51 3.94 -3.26
N LEU A 112 -14.36 3.38 -4.47
CA LEU A 112 -13.17 3.53 -5.29
C LEU A 112 -13.40 4.55 -6.42
N ASP A 113 -12.44 5.44 -6.60
CA ASP A 113 -12.31 6.26 -7.80
C ASP A 113 -11.41 5.57 -8.85
N ALA A 114 -11.32 6.16 -10.04
CA ALA A 114 -10.56 5.60 -11.16
C ALA A 114 -9.07 5.38 -10.83
N THR A 115 -8.46 6.26 -10.01
CA THR A 115 -7.03 6.12 -9.66
C THR A 115 -6.80 4.94 -8.72
N HIS A 116 -7.73 4.69 -7.79
CA HIS A 116 -7.69 3.52 -6.92
C HIS A 116 -7.93 2.23 -7.70
N ILE A 117 -8.87 2.22 -8.65
CA ILE A 117 -9.12 1.06 -9.52
C ILE A 117 -7.85 0.68 -10.30
N VAL A 118 -7.21 1.65 -10.95
CA VAL A 118 -5.95 1.44 -11.67
C VAL A 118 -4.85 0.94 -10.74
N HIS A 119 -4.74 1.50 -9.54
CA HIS A 119 -3.79 1.07 -8.52
C HIS A 119 -3.98 -0.42 -8.16
N HIS A 120 -5.20 -0.86 -7.83
CA HIS A 120 -5.47 -2.25 -7.49
C HIS A 120 -5.15 -3.20 -8.65
N ILE A 121 -5.58 -2.86 -9.87
CA ILE A 121 -5.30 -3.67 -11.06
C ILE A 121 -3.79 -3.82 -11.30
N LEU A 122 -3.03 -2.72 -11.21
CA LEU A 122 -1.58 -2.75 -11.36
C LEU A 122 -0.91 -3.63 -10.30
N HIS A 123 -1.32 -3.53 -9.04
CA HIS A 123 -0.73 -4.31 -7.95
C HIS A 123 -1.06 -5.80 -8.07
N ILE A 124 -2.29 -6.14 -8.42
CA ILE A 124 -2.67 -7.54 -8.70
C ILE A 124 -1.83 -8.11 -9.86
N ALA A 125 -1.67 -7.34 -10.95
CA ALA A 125 -0.86 -7.75 -12.10
C ALA A 125 0.62 -7.92 -11.73
N ILE A 126 1.20 -6.96 -10.98
CA ILE A 126 2.59 -7.04 -10.51
C ILE A 126 2.80 -8.28 -9.64
N CYS A 127 1.92 -8.54 -8.68
CA CYS A 127 2.04 -9.71 -7.82
C CYS A 127 1.90 -11.03 -8.58
N ALA A 128 0.96 -11.11 -9.54
CA ALA A 128 0.78 -12.30 -10.37
C ALA A 128 2.02 -12.55 -11.25
N LEU A 129 2.57 -11.51 -11.88
CA LEU A 129 3.78 -11.59 -12.69
C LEU A 129 5.01 -11.93 -11.85
N ALA A 130 5.21 -11.27 -10.70
CA ALA A 130 6.33 -11.54 -9.82
C ALA A 130 6.31 -12.98 -9.28
N ARG A 131 5.14 -13.49 -8.89
CA ARG A 131 5.00 -14.87 -8.45
C ARG A 131 5.30 -15.88 -9.56
N ALA A 132 4.86 -15.62 -10.78
CA ALA A 132 5.13 -16.48 -11.94
C ALA A 132 6.61 -16.45 -12.35
N THR A 133 7.39 -15.45 -11.91
CA THR A 133 8.83 -15.30 -12.17
C THR A 133 9.72 -15.70 -10.98
N CYS A 134 9.26 -16.57 -10.11
CA CYS A 134 9.98 -17.05 -8.89
C CYS A 134 10.26 -15.98 -7.84
N GLY A 135 9.35 -15.01 -7.69
CA GLY A 135 9.25 -14.12 -6.54
C GLY A 135 10.54 -13.41 -6.18
N PHE A 136 10.87 -12.35 -6.84
CA PHE A 136 12.03 -11.50 -6.52
C PHE A 136 11.96 -11.01 -5.08
N GLY A 137 12.60 -11.71 -4.16
CA GLY A 137 12.47 -11.46 -2.73
C GLY A 137 12.73 -10.01 -2.35
N LEU A 138 13.83 -9.42 -2.81
CA LEU A 138 14.16 -8.01 -2.54
C LEU A 138 13.15 -7.05 -3.20
N LEU A 139 12.77 -7.29 -4.46
CA LEU A 139 11.76 -6.46 -5.12
C LEU A 139 10.42 -6.52 -4.40
N ALA A 140 9.95 -7.73 -4.07
CA ALA A 140 8.71 -7.92 -3.33
C ALA A 140 8.78 -7.22 -1.97
N ALA A 141 9.91 -7.34 -1.24
CA ALA A 141 10.11 -6.67 0.04
C ALA A 141 10.05 -5.14 -0.09
N THR A 142 10.71 -4.53 -1.10
CA THR A 142 10.66 -3.08 -1.31
C THR A 142 9.26 -2.58 -1.68
N LEU A 143 8.52 -3.33 -2.50
CA LEU A 143 7.16 -2.96 -2.89
C LEU A 143 6.17 -3.11 -1.73
N MET A 144 6.25 -4.22 -0.98
CA MET A 144 5.32 -4.48 0.12
C MET A 144 5.63 -3.66 1.38
N ALA A 145 6.89 -3.20 1.57
CA ALA A 145 7.23 -2.26 2.63
C ALA A 145 6.48 -0.91 2.49
N GLN A 146 6.04 -0.55 1.28
CA GLN A 146 5.20 0.63 1.04
C GLN A 146 3.88 0.58 1.82
N GLU A 147 3.40 -0.62 2.18
CA GLU A 147 2.19 -0.81 2.98
C GLU A 147 2.30 -0.23 4.39
N THR A 148 3.51 -0.05 4.91
CA THR A 148 3.74 0.64 6.19
C THR A 148 3.08 2.02 6.24
N SER A 149 3.00 2.73 5.11
CA SER A 149 2.31 4.01 5.00
C SER A 149 0.78 3.89 5.08
N GLY A 150 0.23 2.69 4.91
CA GLY A 150 -1.22 2.44 4.94
C GLY A 150 -1.84 2.60 6.33
N LEU A 151 -1.10 2.31 7.40
CA LEU A 151 -1.61 2.46 8.77
C LEU A 151 -2.05 3.89 9.07
N PRO A 152 -1.16 4.90 9.03
CA PRO A 152 -1.55 6.28 9.29
C PRO A 152 -2.51 6.81 8.21
N LEU A 153 -2.41 6.35 6.95
CA LEU A 153 -3.34 6.72 5.90
C LEU A 153 -4.78 6.34 6.22
N ASN A 154 -5.02 5.07 6.59
CA ASN A 154 -6.36 4.58 6.84
C ASN A 154 -7.02 5.29 8.03
N TYR A 155 -6.27 5.54 9.09
CA TYR A 155 -6.76 6.34 10.21
C TYR A 155 -7.07 7.78 9.79
N TYR A 156 -6.17 8.43 9.04
CA TYR A 156 -6.39 9.77 8.51
C TYR A 156 -7.64 9.83 7.62
N LEU A 157 -7.82 8.87 6.70
CA LEU A 157 -8.99 8.80 5.83
C LEU A 157 -10.30 8.61 6.61
N LEU A 158 -10.27 7.84 7.70
CA LEU A 158 -11.44 7.66 8.56
C LEU A 158 -11.82 8.95 9.30
N MET A 159 -10.82 9.74 9.74
CA MET A 159 -11.02 10.86 10.66
C MET A 159 -11.04 12.24 10.00
N ARG A 160 -10.46 12.42 8.82
CA ARG A 160 -10.23 13.72 8.17
C ARG A 160 -11.50 14.58 7.95
N HIS A 161 -12.66 13.95 7.79
CA HIS A 161 -13.94 14.62 7.60
C HIS A 161 -14.87 14.51 8.81
N ARG A 162 -14.47 13.75 9.85
CA ARG A 162 -15.18 13.59 11.11
C ARG A 162 -14.66 14.52 12.21
N ALA A 163 -13.36 14.60 12.33
CA ALA A 163 -12.66 15.40 13.33
C ALA A 163 -11.34 15.97 12.75
N PRO A 164 -11.42 16.87 11.75
CA PRO A 164 -10.23 17.37 11.03
C PRO A 164 -9.25 18.09 11.94
N ASP A 165 -9.75 18.77 12.96
CA ASP A 165 -8.94 19.57 13.89
C ASP A 165 -8.42 18.79 15.09
N HIS A 166 -8.84 17.54 15.27
CA HIS A 166 -8.36 16.70 16.35
C HIS A 166 -6.87 16.39 16.17
N TRP A 167 -6.10 16.47 17.26
CA TRP A 167 -4.65 16.31 17.23
C TRP A 167 -4.22 14.96 16.59
N SER A 168 -4.94 13.86 16.85
CA SER A 168 -4.62 12.54 16.28
C SER A 168 -4.81 12.47 14.77
N THR A 169 -5.80 13.20 14.22
CA THR A 169 -6.02 13.31 12.77
C THR A 169 -4.84 14.04 12.11
N ARG A 170 -4.39 15.13 12.73
CA ARG A 170 -3.22 15.88 12.24
C ARG A 170 -1.93 15.06 12.37
N ALA A 171 -1.73 14.37 13.49
CA ALA A 171 -0.60 13.47 13.68
C ALA A 171 -0.57 12.35 12.64
N ALA A 172 -1.72 11.72 12.37
CA ALA A 172 -1.83 10.69 11.33
C ALA A 172 -1.55 11.25 9.92
N GLN A 173 -1.98 12.47 9.62
CA GLN A 173 -1.69 13.14 8.36
C GLN A 173 -0.18 13.35 8.16
N VAL A 174 0.53 13.82 9.19
CA VAL A 174 1.98 14.03 9.15
C VAL A 174 2.72 12.70 9.06
N ALA A 175 2.32 11.72 9.87
CA ALA A 175 2.89 10.38 9.85
C ALA A 175 2.69 9.70 8.49
N PHE A 176 1.50 9.84 7.89
CA PHE A 176 1.23 9.35 6.54
C PHE A 176 2.14 10.03 5.51
N ALA A 177 2.25 11.36 5.52
CA ALA A 177 3.10 12.07 4.56
C ALA A 177 4.56 11.60 4.68
N GLY A 178 5.12 11.55 5.89
CA GLY A 178 6.49 11.07 6.12
C GLY A 178 6.70 9.63 5.67
N ALA A 179 5.79 8.72 6.05
CA ALA A 179 5.85 7.33 5.65
C ALA A 179 5.67 7.16 4.12
N PHE A 180 4.82 7.96 3.48
CA PHE A 180 4.63 7.94 2.04
C PHE A 180 5.92 8.32 1.30
N PHE A 181 6.56 9.42 1.69
CA PHE A 181 7.82 9.84 1.08
C PHE A 181 8.93 8.80 1.28
N LEU A 182 9.07 8.25 2.49
CA LEU A 182 10.10 7.27 2.78
C LEU A 182 9.86 5.95 2.03
N TRP A 183 8.70 5.33 2.25
CA TRP A 183 8.45 3.97 1.77
C TRP A 183 8.01 3.93 0.31
N ARG A 184 7.13 4.84 -0.12
CA ARG A 184 6.61 4.79 -1.50
C ARG A 184 7.51 5.49 -2.50
N LEU A 185 8.03 6.68 -2.17
CA LEU A 185 8.88 7.39 -3.12
C LEU A 185 10.34 6.94 -3.06
N LEU A 186 10.97 6.86 -1.89
CA LEU A 186 12.39 6.48 -1.82
C LEU A 186 12.57 4.97 -2.00
N VAL A 187 12.00 4.15 -1.09
CA VAL A 187 12.20 2.70 -1.12
C VAL A 187 11.55 2.06 -2.35
N GLY A 188 10.35 2.48 -2.73
CA GLY A 188 9.66 1.96 -3.91
C GLY A 188 10.36 2.33 -5.22
N THR A 189 10.87 3.56 -5.34
CA THR A 189 11.66 3.97 -6.51
C THR A 189 12.99 3.20 -6.57
N TYR A 190 13.66 3.03 -5.44
CA TYR A 190 14.86 2.21 -5.36
C TYR A 190 14.60 0.77 -5.83
N GLY A 191 13.55 0.11 -5.33
CA GLY A 191 13.19 -1.25 -5.75
C GLY A 191 12.89 -1.35 -7.25
N THR A 192 12.14 -0.38 -7.79
CA THR A 192 11.84 -0.31 -9.23
C THR A 192 13.11 -0.11 -10.06
N TYR A 193 13.96 0.85 -9.66
CA TYR A 193 15.24 1.11 -10.31
C TYR A 193 16.14 -0.13 -10.30
N HIS A 194 16.30 -0.75 -9.14
CA HIS A 194 17.13 -1.93 -8.97
C HIS A 194 16.65 -3.09 -9.86
N PHE A 195 15.35 -3.32 -9.96
CA PHE A 195 14.80 -4.33 -10.85
C PHE A 195 15.10 -4.02 -12.32
N VAL A 196 14.80 -2.81 -12.77
CA VAL A 196 14.90 -2.44 -14.20
C VAL A 196 16.35 -2.45 -14.69
N TYR A 197 17.32 -2.03 -13.86
CA TYR A 197 18.70 -1.85 -14.30
C TYR A 197 19.66 -2.96 -13.85
N HIS A 198 19.35 -3.69 -12.78
CA HIS A 198 20.27 -4.70 -12.23
C HIS A 198 19.69 -6.11 -12.22
N ALA A 199 18.42 -6.26 -11.86
CA ALA A 199 17.84 -7.59 -11.66
C ALA A 199 17.67 -8.37 -12.95
N ARG A 200 17.38 -7.70 -14.07
CA ARG A 200 17.07 -8.40 -15.33
C ARG A 200 18.24 -9.24 -15.87
N ASP A 201 19.47 -8.88 -15.51
CA ASP A 201 20.68 -9.63 -15.93
C ASP A 201 20.89 -10.89 -15.07
N HIS A 202 20.16 -11.03 -13.98
CA HIS A 202 20.18 -12.15 -13.04
C HIS A 202 18.89 -12.96 -13.04
N LEU A 203 18.01 -12.72 -14.01
CA LEU A 203 16.77 -13.48 -14.13
C LEU A 203 17.09 -14.94 -14.49
N PRO A 204 16.36 -15.93 -13.91
CA PRO A 204 16.41 -17.30 -14.36
C PRO A 204 16.17 -17.40 -15.87
N ALA A 205 16.95 -18.26 -16.56
CA ALA A 205 16.93 -18.35 -18.02
C ALA A 205 15.58 -18.87 -18.58
N ASP A 206 14.80 -19.53 -17.76
CA ASP A 206 13.47 -20.03 -18.06
C ASP A 206 12.36 -18.97 -18.03
N ILE A 207 12.65 -17.76 -17.52
CA ILE A 207 11.68 -16.66 -17.52
C ILE A 207 11.57 -16.03 -18.90
N PRO A 208 10.37 -16.03 -19.52
CA PRO A 208 10.18 -15.38 -20.80
C PRO A 208 10.53 -13.89 -20.76
N SER A 209 11.35 -13.42 -21.68
CA SER A 209 11.76 -12.01 -21.74
C SER A 209 10.59 -11.02 -21.87
N ALA A 210 9.48 -11.46 -22.47
CA ALA A 210 8.23 -10.70 -22.55
C ALA A 210 7.60 -10.49 -21.15
N GLN A 211 7.61 -11.53 -20.30
CA GLN A 211 7.07 -11.45 -18.95
C GLN A 211 7.92 -10.52 -18.06
N ALA A 212 9.25 -10.62 -18.16
CA ALA A 212 10.14 -9.71 -17.44
C ALA A 212 9.95 -8.25 -17.87
N ARG A 213 9.79 -8.00 -19.18
CA ARG A 213 9.48 -6.64 -19.70
C ARG A 213 8.13 -6.14 -19.21
N LEU A 214 7.10 -7.00 -19.21
CA LEU A 214 5.78 -6.61 -18.73
C LEU A 214 5.79 -6.28 -17.24
N LEU A 215 6.49 -7.07 -16.42
CA LEU A 215 6.69 -6.78 -15.00
C LEU A 215 7.40 -5.43 -14.83
N GLY A 216 8.50 -5.20 -15.53
CA GLY A 216 9.24 -3.93 -15.48
C GLY A 216 8.38 -2.72 -15.88
N ALA A 217 7.59 -2.84 -16.96
CA ALA A 217 6.67 -1.79 -17.38
C ALA A 217 5.58 -1.51 -16.32
N SER A 218 5.02 -2.56 -15.71
CA SER A 218 4.01 -2.42 -14.65
C SER A 218 4.59 -1.76 -13.40
N LEU A 219 5.83 -2.08 -13.02
CA LEU A 219 6.54 -1.44 -11.91
C LEU A 219 6.79 0.05 -12.16
N VAL A 220 7.23 0.41 -13.36
CA VAL A 220 7.41 1.81 -13.74
C VAL A 220 6.08 2.56 -13.70
N ALA A 221 5.01 1.99 -14.25
CA ALA A 221 3.68 2.59 -14.22
C ALA A 221 3.17 2.81 -12.79
N ALA A 222 3.33 1.80 -11.91
CA ALA A 222 2.98 1.93 -10.49
C ALA A 222 3.82 3.02 -9.79
N ASN A 223 5.12 3.11 -10.09
CA ASN A 223 6.00 4.13 -9.52
C ASN A 223 5.60 5.54 -9.96
N VAL A 224 5.26 5.73 -11.25
CA VAL A 224 4.75 7.02 -11.77
C VAL A 224 3.47 7.43 -11.02
N LEU A 225 2.57 6.50 -10.75
CA LEU A 225 1.36 6.78 -9.97
C LEU A 225 1.70 7.20 -8.53
N GLN A 226 2.70 6.59 -7.89
CA GLN A 226 3.16 7.00 -6.56
C GLN A 226 3.73 8.43 -6.58
N TRP A 227 4.51 8.78 -7.60
CA TRP A 227 5.03 10.15 -7.76
C TRP A 227 3.92 11.17 -8.00
N TYR A 228 2.91 10.84 -8.79
CA TYR A 228 1.72 11.69 -8.98
C TYR A 228 1.04 12.00 -7.62
N TRP A 229 0.83 10.96 -6.79
CA TRP A 229 0.29 11.18 -5.44
C TRP A 229 1.27 11.93 -4.53
N GLY A 230 2.57 11.67 -4.63
CA GLY A 230 3.61 12.36 -3.90
C GLY A 230 3.59 13.87 -4.12
N VAL A 231 3.45 14.31 -5.36
CA VAL A 231 3.27 15.74 -5.71
C VAL A 231 2.01 16.32 -5.07
N THR A 232 0.91 15.59 -5.08
CA THR A 232 -0.36 16.02 -4.48
C THR A 232 -0.23 16.16 -2.95
N ILE A 233 0.37 15.17 -2.29
CA ILE A 233 0.64 15.18 -0.85
C ILE A 233 1.59 16.33 -0.49
N GLY A 234 2.65 16.53 -1.27
CA GLY A 234 3.59 17.64 -1.08
C GLY A 234 2.93 19.02 -1.19
N LYS A 235 2.04 19.21 -2.17
CA LYS A 235 1.25 20.45 -2.30
C LYS A 235 0.31 20.66 -1.10
N MET A 236 -0.29 19.62 -0.55
CA MET A 236 -1.11 19.71 0.66
C MET A 236 -0.26 20.10 1.87
N ALA A 237 0.86 19.43 2.10
CA ALA A 237 1.77 19.73 3.20
C ALA A 237 2.29 21.17 3.14
N ALA A 238 2.69 21.64 1.96
CA ALA A 238 3.16 23.03 1.76
C ALA A 238 2.07 24.07 2.07
N ARG A 239 0.79 23.77 1.77
CA ARG A 239 -0.32 24.67 2.15
C ARG A 239 -0.50 24.78 3.66
N VAL A 240 -0.44 23.65 4.37
CA VAL A 240 -0.55 23.61 5.83
C VAL A 240 0.58 24.39 6.48
N LEU A 241 1.83 24.20 6.04
CA LEU A 241 2.99 24.92 6.56
C LEU A 241 2.89 26.44 6.34
N ARG A 242 2.45 26.88 5.17
CA ARG A 242 2.25 28.31 4.87
C ARG A 242 1.16 28.94 5.75
N ALA A 243 0.06 28.23 5.98
CA ALA A 243 -1.02 28.70 6.85
C ALA A 243 -0.54 28.91 8.29
N HIS A 244 0.30 28.01 8.82
CA HIS A 244 0.89 28.16 10.16
C HIS A 244 1.87 29.33 10.23
N ALA A 245 2.73 29.51 9.23
CA ALA A 245 3.67 30.63 9.18
C ALA A 245 2.98 31.99 9.07
N GLY A 246 1.88 32.10 8.33
CA GLY A 246 1.07 33.30 8.21
C GLY A 246 0.29 33.66 9.48
N GLY A 247 -0.27 32.66 10.18
CA GLY A 247 -1.00 32.85 11.43
C GLY A 247 -0.11 33.30 12.61
N SER A 248 1.17 32.90 12.61
CA SER A 248 2.15 33.37 13.62
C SER A 248 2.46 34.84 13.49
N LYS A 249 2.51 35.37 12.26
CA LYS A 249 2.75 36.83 12.02
C LYS A 249 1.57 37.70 12.44
N ALA A 250 0.33 37.20 12.29
CA ALA A 250 -0.88 37.95 12.68
C ALA A 250 -1.11 37.99 14.20
N LYS A 251 -0.46 37.14 14.99
CA LYS A 251 -0.53 37.14 16.47
C LYS A 251 0.60 37.95 17.12
N ALA A 252 1.61 38.36 16.35
CA ALA A 252 2.76 39.11 16.82
C ALA A 252 2.69 40.60 16.47
N ALA A 253 1.65 41.04 15.77
CA ALA A 253 1.30 42.43 15.46
C ALA A 253 0.03 42.85 16.22
#